data_a57e0655f9b015c8f25707a3ae2143d2
#
_entry.id   a57e0655f9b015c8f25707a3ae2143d2
#
_cell.length_a   1.000
_cell.length_b   1.000
_cell.length_c   1.000
_cell.angle_alpha   90.00
_cell.angle_beta   90.00
_cell.angle_gamma   90.00
#
_symmetry.space_group_name_H-M   'P 1'
#
loop_
_entity.id
_entity.type
_entity.pdbx_description
1 polymer ?
#
loop_
_entity_poly.entity_id
_entity_poly.type
_entity_poly.pdbx_seq_one_letter_code
_entity_poly.pdbx_strand_id
1 'polypeptide(L)'
;MITEAIILAGGLGTRLRSVVADVPKCMAPVSGKPFLAYLLNALQNQGIEKFIFSLGYKSEIILQYLANEFPNLSTQIVVEKEPIGTGGAIKLACEKVAGDDVLIFNGDTFFDINLKTFSAFHHTQNAACSIALKTMQQFDRYGSVEISEEHIVTAFNEKKFLQNGIINAGIYALKVKPFLKFDFPAIFSFEKMYLEKNTVTHKIYGKQFADFFIDIGIPEDYDKAQIQMPVFYKKYFPKLSKSSGYTLFLDRDGVINHEQKDGYINHWNEFKFYDGVLEAIKIFAAKFDHIFIVTNQRGVGRGITNEEDLKLIHRNMAETIICAGGNIDKVYYCTDIEDSSPNRKPNTGMALQAKKEFEQIDFKKSVMVGN
;
A
#
# COMPACT_ATOMS: atom_id res chain seq x y z
N MET A 1 -17.09 14.85 11.06
CA MET A 1 -16.01 13.94 10.64
C MET A 1 -14.69 14.59 11.05
N ILE A 2 -13.73 13.82 11.55
CA ILE A 2 -12.38 14.30 11.85
C ILE A 2 -11.61 14.42 10.53
N THR A 3 -10.99 15.56 10.27
CA THR A 3 -10.31 15.85 8.99
C THR A 3 -8.79 16.04 9.13
N GLU A 4 -8.25 15.99 10.36
CA GLU A 4 -6.82 16.03 10.63
C GLU A 4 -6.30 14.64 10.99
N ALA A 5 -5.12 14.28 10.45
CA ALA A 5 -4.48 12.98 10.68
C ALA A 5 -3.02 13.13 11.07
N ILE A 6 -2.60 12.41 12.12
CA ILE A 6 -1.21 12.19 12.48
C ILE A 6 -0.72 10.90 11.82
N ILE A 7 0.40 10.96 11.11
CA ILE A 7 1.07 9.81 10.50
C ILE A 7 2.36 9.53 11.25
N LEU A 8 2.44 8.38 11.91
CA LEU A 8 3.62 7.95 12.66
C LEU A 8 4.61 7.25 11.71
N ALA A 9 5.67 7.93 11.38
CA ALA A 9 6.69 7.46 10.42
C ALA A 9 8.13 7.62 10.94
N GLY A 10 8.31 7.68 12.28
CA GLY A 10 9.62 7.85 12.93
C GLY A 10 10.39 6.54 13.19
N GLY A 11 9.75 5.38 13.01
CA GLY A 11 10.30 4.08 13.40
C GLY A 11 11.52 3.63 12.59
N LEU A 12 12.46 2.93 13.25
CA LEU A 12 13.72 2.43 12.65
C LEU A 12 13.51 1.27 11.65
N GLY A 13 12.38 0.60 11.65
CA GLY A 13 12.02 -0.45 10.68
C GLY A 13 12.97 -1.66 10.63
N THR A 14 13.62 -2.01 11.73
CA THR A 14 14.74 -3.00 11.78
C THR A 14 14.39 -4.37 11.24
N ARG A 15 13.14 -4.84 11.39
CA ARG A 15 12.70 -6.17 10.94
C ARG A 15 12.56 -6.29 9.41
N LEU A 16 12.33 -5.18 8.71
CA LEU A 16 12.18 -5.16 7.26
C LEU A 16 13.50 -4.88 6.52
N ARG A 17 14.56 -4.50 7.25
CA ARG A 17 15.88 -4.15 6.66
C ARG A 17 16.54 -5.25 5.86
N SER A 18 16.20 -6.51 6.10
CA SER A 18 16.71 -7.65 5.33
C SER A 18 16.19 -7.68 3.88
N VAL A 19 15.05 -7.03 3.62
CA VAL A 19 14.37 -7.03 2.31
C VAL A 19 14.38 -5.64 1.69
N VAL A 20 14.23 -4.60 2.51
CA VAL A 20 14.22 -3.19 2.09
C VAL A 20 15.30 -2.46 2.86
N ALA A 21 16.47 -2.34 2.22
CA ALA A 21 17.58 -1.56 2.77
C ALA A 21 17.38 -0.07 2.46
N ASP A 22 17.92 0.76 3.37
CA ASP A 22 18.18 2.19 3.17
C ASP A 22 17.02 3.18 3.01
N VAL A 23 15.77 2.79 3.26
CA VAL A 23 14.62 3.71 3.31
C VAL A 23 13.82 3.58 4.62
N PRO A 24 13.10 4.63 5.07
CA PRO A 24 12.11 4.48 6.12
C PRO A 24 11.07 3.43 5.77
N LYS A 25 10.58 2.66 6.75
CA LYS A 25 9.64 1.54 6.51
C LYS A 25 8.41 1.94 5.69
N CYS A 26 7.82 3.10 5.95
CA CYS A 26 6.68 3.61 5.19
C CYS A 26 7.02 3.97 3.73
N MET A 27 8.31 4.13 3.41
CA MET A 27 8.82 4.37 2.06
C MET A 27 9.20 3.08 1.33
N ALA A 28 9.02 1.91 1.95
CA ALA A 28 9.25 0.63 1.30
C ALA A 28 8.41 0.53 0.01
N PRO A 29 9.03 0.20 -1.15
CA PRO A 29 8.32 0.17 -2.42
C PRO A 29 7.38 -1.02 -2.48
N VAL A 30 6.08 -0.76 -2.65
CA VAL A 30 5.05 -1.78 -2.89
C VAL A 30 4.52 -1.57 -4.29
N SER A 31 4.76 -2.56 -5.16
CA SER A 31 4.41 -2.47 -6.59
C SER A 31 4.80 -1.13 -7.20
N GLY A 32 6.04 -0.73 -6.97
CA GLY A 32 6.66 0.45 -7.54
C GLY A 32 6.27 1.80 -6.94
N LYS A 33 5.50 1.82 -5.87
CA LYS A 33 5.18 3.06 -5.13
C LYS A 33 5.53 2.91 -3.66
N PRO A 34 6.00 3.96 -2.98
CA PRO A 34 6.13 3.91 -1.54
C PRO A 34 4.81 3.51 -0.87
N PHE A 35 4.87 2.67 0.16
CA PHE A 35 3.68 2.26 0.91
C PHE A 35 2.89 3.47 1.44
N LEU A 36 3.60 4.52 1.83
CA LEU A 36 3.03 5.79 2.27
C LEU A 36 2.09 6.41 1.23
N ALA A 37 2.36 6.24 -0.07
CA ALA A 37 1.49 6.76 -1.13
C ALA A 37 0.09 6.14 -1.09
N TYR A 38 0.00 4.84 -0.84
CA TYR A 38 -1.29 4.15 -0.71
C TYR A 38 -2.09 4.69 0.47
N LEU A 39 -1.42 4.88 1.61
CA LEU A 39 -2.04 5.41 2.81
C LEU A 39 -2.55 6.85 2.58
N LEU A 40 -1.70 7.76 2.10
CA LEU A 40 -2.05 9.17 1.91
C LEU A 40 -3.20 9.34 0.94
N ASN A 41 -3.15 8.67 -0.20
CA ASN A 41 -4.22 8.73 -1.19
C ASN A 41 -5.55 8.21 -0.62
N ALA A 42 -5.55 7.09 0.12
CA ALA A 42 -6.77 6.56 0.74
C ALA A 42 -7.36 7.54 1.76
N LEU A 43 -6.52 8.18 2.56
CA LEU A 43 -6.94 9.16 3.56
C LEU A 43 -7.50 10.44 2.92
N GLN A 44 -6.84 10.98 1.89
CA GLN A 44 -7.34 12.13 1.12
C GLN A 44 -8.72 11.85 0.50
N ASN A 45 -8.90 10.68 -0.12
CA ASN A 45 -10.18 10.28 -0.72
C ASN A 45 -11.30 10.12 0.32
N GLN A 46 -10.95 9.86 1.56
CA GLN A 46 -11.90 9.79 2.66
C GLN A 46 -12.09 11.15 3.38
N GLY A 47 -11.51 12.25 2.85
CA GLY A 47 -11.73 13.60 3.33
C GLY A 47 -10.79 14.05 4.46
N ILE A 48 -9.61 13.45 4.58
CA ILE A 48 -8.54 14.03 5.40
C ILE A 48 -7.94 15.22 4.66
N GLU A 49 -7.92 16.37 5.30
CA GLU A 49 -7.52 17.64 4.72
C GLU A 49 -6.13 18.09 5.19
N LYS A 50 -5.76 17.75 6.44
CA LYS A 50 -4.49 18.14 7.03
C LYS A 50 -3.75 16.94 7.61
N PHE A 51 -2.47 16.84 7.31
CA PHE A 51 -1.59 15.77 7.73
C PHE A 51 -0.49 16.29 8.64
N ILE A 52 -0.32 15.68 9.80
CA ILE A 52 0.79 15.94 10.72
C ILE A 52 1.70 14.72 10.71
N PHE A 53 2.90 14.86 10.16
CA PHE A 53 3.86 13.78 10.12
C PHE A 53 4.77 13.82 11.33
N SER A 54 4.81 12.72 12.11
CA SER A 54 5.83 12.49 13.11
C SER A 54 6.92 11.61 12.50
N LEU A 55 8.05 12.23 12.22
CA LEU A 55 9.18 11.66 11.49
C LEU A 55 10.38 11.46 12.42
N GLY A 56 11.25 10.54 12.05
CA GLY A 56 12.50 10.27 12.77
C GLY A 56 13.59 9.81 11.79
N TYR A 57 13.86 8.52 11.75
CA TYR A 57 14.90 7.94 10.90
C TYR A 57 14.73 8.30 9.42
N LYS A 58 15.78 8.89 8.82
CA LYS A 58 15.83 9.29 7.40
C LYS A 58 14.61 10.14 6.97
N SER A 59 14.20 11.07 7.79
CA SER A 59 13.07 11.96 7.55
C SER A 59 13.20 12.73 6.23
N GLU A 60 14.42 13.04 5.79
CA GLU A 60 14.71 13.72 4.53
C GLU A 60 14.15 13.02 3.31
N ILE A 61 14.13 11.68 3.29
CA ILE A 61 13.56 10.89 2.18
C ILE A 61 12.04 11.11 2.09
N ILE A 62 11.36 11.10 3.24
CA ILE A 62 9.91 11.33 3.29
C ILE A 62 9.59 12.76 2.89
N LEU A 63 10.34 13.74 3.39
CA LEU A 63 10.14 15.15 3.07
C LEU A 63 10.32 15.44 1.57
N GLN A 64 11.37 14.90 0.97
CA GLN A 64 11.61 15.03 -0.46
C GLN A 64 10.49 14.37 -1.29
N TYR A 65 10.04 13.21 -0.88
CA TYR A 65 8.93 12.51 -1.53
C TYR A 65 7.63 13.31 -1.46
N LEU A 66 7.28 13.83 -0.29
CA LEU A 66 6.07 14.65 -0.10
C LEU A 66 6.13 15.93 -0.97
N ALA A 67 7.27 16.60 -1.01
CA ALA A 67 7.45 17.80 -1.83
C ALA A 67 7.26 17.52 -3.33
N ASN A 68 7.75 16.39 -3.81
CA ASN A 68 7.69 16.04 -5.24
C ASN A 68 6.31 15.46 -5.65
N GLU A 69 5.78 14.52 -4.89
CA GLU A 69 4.60 13.75 -5.30
C GLU A 69 3.27 14.29 -4.70
N PHE A 70 3.35 15.06 -3.62
CA PHE A 70 2.20 15.62 -2.91
C PHE A 70 2.35 17.13 -2.64
N PRO A 71 2.72 17.97 -3.64
CA PRO A 71 3.04 19.39 -3.42
C PRO A 71 1.86 20.22 -2.88
N ASN A 72 0.64 19.76 -3.09
CA ASN A 72 -0.58 20.43 -2.63
C ASN A 72 -1.15 19.87 -1.32
N LEU A 73 -0.46 18.91 -0.68
CA LEU A 73 -0.90 18.33 0.57
C LEU A 73 -0.70 19.32 1.72
N SER A 74 -1.74 19.62 2.45
CA SER A 74 -1.61 20.44 3.67
C SER A 74 -0.89 19.64 4.76
N THR A 75 0.38 19.97 5.00
CA THR A 75 1.24 19.20 5.89
C THR A 75 1.82 20.04 7.01
N GLN A 76 1.97 19.42 8.19
CA GLN A 76 2.86 19.89 9.25
C GLN A 76 3.84 18.77 9.61
N ILE A 77 5.07 19.12 9.90
CA ILE A 77 6.14 18.17 10.14
C ILE A 77 6.65 18.34 11.57
N VAL A 78 6.81 17.22 12.25
CA VAL A 78 7.49 17.09 13.52
C VAL A 78 8.59 16.06 13.34
N VAL A 79 9.83 16.42 13.67
CA VAL A 79 10.98 15.51 13.55
C VAL A 79 11.52 15.20 14.95
N GLU A 80 11.55 13.93 15.31
CA GLU A 80 12.14 13.44 16.54
C GLU A 80 13.68 13.48 16.41
N LYS A 81 14.35 14.16 17.32
CA LYS A 81 15.84 14.17 17.39
C LYS A 81 16.38 12.84 17.89
N GLU A 82 15.66 12.22 18.79
CA GLU A 82 15.93 10.89 19.37
C GLU A 82 14.62 10.12 19.48
N PRO A 83 14.63 8.78 19.47
CA PRO A 83 13.41 7.99 19.60
C PRO A 83 12.71 8.25 20.94
N ILE A 84 11.52 8.86 20.90
CA ILE A 84 10.71 9.21 22.08
C ILE A 84 9.54 8.24 22.32
N GLY A 85 9.48 7.17 21.53
CA GLY A 85 8.40 6.19 21.58
C GLY A 85 7.09 6.67 20.94
N THR A 86 6.15 5.73 20.69
CA THR A 86 4.89 6.05 20.00
C THR A 86 4.08 7.12 20.72
N GLY A 87 4.06 7.12 22.05
CA GLY A 87 3.34 8.09 22.85
C GLY A 87 3.97 9.49 22.82
N GLY A 88 5.29 9.56 22.92
CA GLY A 88 6.02 10.83 22.80
C GLY A 88 5.83 11.45 21.42
N ALA A 89 5.91 10.64 20.36
CA ALA A 89 5.65 11.03 18.97
C ALA A 89 4.25 11.61 18.78
N ILE A 90 3.23 10.92 19.30
CA ILE A 90 1.83 11.39 19.27
C ILE A 90 1.67 12.70 20.05
N LYS A 91 2.26 12.78 21.26
CA LYS A 91 2.16 13.99 22.09
C LYS A 91 2.73 15.22 21.38
N LEU A 92 3.92 15.08 20.80
CA LEU A 92 4.57 16.14 20.05
C LEU A 92 3.78 16.54 18.79
N ALA A 93 3.21 15.56 18.07
CA ALA A 93 2.37 15.82 16.89
C ALA A 93 1.03 16.47 17.28
N CYS A 94 0.45 16.13 18.42
CA CYS A 94 -0.80 16.73 18.93
C CYS A 94 -0.69 18.25 19.15
N GLU A 95 0.51 18.79 19.41
CA GLU A 95 0.74 20.23 19.52
C GLU A 95 0.51 20.99 18.19
N LYS A 96 0.47 20.27 17.06
CA LYS A 96 0.24 20.81 15.72
C LYS A 96 -1.20 20.64 15.23
N VAL A 97 -2.01 19.91 15.97
CA VAL A 97 -3.44 19.71 15.66
C VAL A 97 -4.22 20.98 15.98
N ALA A 98 -5.07 21.42 15.06
CA ALA A 98 -5.93 22.59 15.26
C ALA A 98 -7.30 22.21 15.84
N GLY A 99 -7.79 21.02 15.52
CA GLY A 99 -9.08 20.51 15.98
C GLY A 99 -9.06 19.99 17.42
N ASP A 100 -10.24 19.63 17.93
CA ASP A 100 -10.37 19.00 19.24
C ASP A 100 -10.05 17.50 19.20
N ASP A 101 -10.28 16.86 18.05
CA ASP A 101 -10.06 15.44 17.80
C ASP A 101 -9.14 15.24 16.58
N VAL A 102 -8.33 14.19 16.60
CA VAL A 102 -7.41 13.83 15.52
C VAL A 102 -7.45 12.32 15.27
N LEU A 103 -7.28 11.92 14.00
CA LEU A 103 -7.01 10.54 13.64
C LEU A 103 -5.51 10.27 13.67
N ILE A 104 -5.10 9.09 14.10
CA ILE A 104 -3.69 8.67 14.18
C ILE A 104 -3.54 7.39 13.40
N PHE A 105 -2.51 7.31 12.57
CA PHE A 105 -2.19 6.15 11.73
C PHE A 105 -0.73 5.76 11.87
N ASN A 106 -0.47 4.47 11.96
CA ASN A 106 0.88 3.95 11.74
C ASN A 106 1.22 4.05 10.25
N GLY A 107 2.36 4.64 9.92
CA GLY A 107 2.78 4.86 8.52
C GLY A 107 3.13 3.58 7.75
N ASP A 108 3.21 2.45 8.42
CA ASP A 108 3.56 1.13 7.89
C ASP A 108 2.40 0.13 7.90
N THR A 109 1.20 0.62 8.21
CA THR A 109 -0.02 -0.19 8.30
C THR A 109 -1.11 0.44 7.43
N PHE A 110 -1.82 -0.37 6.68
CA PHE A 110 -2.98 0.02 5.91
C PHE A 110 -4.20 -0.78 6.38
N PHE A 111 -5.24 -0.09 6.77
CA PHE A 111 -6.52 -0.66 7.13
C PHE A 111 -7.65 0.12 6.45
N ASP A 112 -8.39 -0.56 5.60
CA ASP A 112 -9.43 0.03 4.75
C ASP A 112 -10.74 0.23 5.52
N ILE A 113 -10.73 1.11 6.52
CA ILE A 113 -11.92 1.42 7.29
C ILE A 113 -12.62 2.68 6.77
N ASN A 114 -13.94 2.76 6.97
CA ASN A 114 -14.69 3.97 6.68
C ASN A 114 -14.47 5.01 7.80
N LEU A 115 -13.68 6.05 7.50
CA LEU A 115 -13.29 7.07 8.48
C LEU A 115 -14.47 7.92 8.95
N LYS A 116 -15.49 8.14 8.10
CA LYS A 116 -16.72 8.84 8.51
C LYS A 116 -17.47 8.06 9.58
N THR A 117 -17.60 6.75 9.40
CA THR A 117 -18.23 5.85 10.38
C THR A 117 -17.41 5.77 11.67
N PHE A 118 -16.06 5.74 11.57
CA PHE A 118 -15.18 5.69 12.73
C PHE A 118 -15.22 7.00 13.53
N SER A 119 -15.16 8.15 12.85
CA SER A 119 -15.31 9.48 13.48
C SER A 119 -16.68 9.64 14.16
N ALA A 120 -17.76 9.21 13.50
CA ALA A 120 -19.09 9.24 14.09
C ALA A 120 -19.18 8.38 15.38
N PHE A 121 -18.60 7.19 15.36
CA PHE A 121 -18.51 6.32 16.52
C PHE A 121 -17.77 7.01 17.68
N HIS A 122 -16.59 7.60 17.41
CA HIS A 122 -15.80 8.33 18.40
C HIS A 122 -16.61 9.44 19.08
N HIS A 123 -17.31 10.25 18.29
CA HIS A 123 -18.16 11.34 18.80
C HIS A 123 -19.37 10.81 19.58
N THR A 124 -20.06 9.78 19.08
CA THR A 124 -21.24 9.19 19.74
C THR A 124 -20.90 8.64 21.11
N GLN A 125 -19.75 7.98 21.24
CA GLN A 125 -19.26 7.45 22.52
C GLN A 125 -18.70 8.55 23.43
N ASN A 126 -18.54 9.78 22.94
CA ASN A 126 -17.81 10.85 23.61
C ASN A 126 -16.47 10.37 24.16
N ALA A 127 -15.79 9.52 23.39
CA ALA A 127 -14.61 8.79 23.80
C ALA A 127 -13.40 9.73 23.99
N ALA A 128 -12.56 9.45 24.99
CA ALA A 128 -11.23 10.09 25.08
C ALA A 128 -10.29 9.54 23.98
N CYS A 129 -10.41 8.23 23.70
CA CYS A 129 -9.73 7.57 22.58
C CYS A 129 -10.63 6.44 22.05
N SER A 130 -10.68 6.29 20.73
CA SER A 130 -11.28 5.14 20.06
C SER A 130 -10.21 4.41 19.26
N ILE A 131 -10.28 3.08 19.21
CA ILE A 131 -9.36 2.21 18.51
C ILE A 131 -10.10 1.49 17.37
N ALA A 132 -9.55 1.51 16.17
CA ALA A 132 -10.00 0.61 15.11
C ALA A 132 -9.43 -0.79 15.36
N LEU A 133 -10.32 -1.75 15.47
CA LEU A 133 -10.02 -3.13 15.81
C LEU A 133 -10.23 -4.04 14.59
N LYS A 134 -9.31 -4.96 14.36
CA LYS A 134 -9.37 -5.96 13.30
C LYS A 134 -9.61 -7.34 13.88
N THR A 135 -10.63 -8.04 13.40
CA THR A 135 -10.81 -9.47 13.65
C THR A 135 -9.81 -10.26 12.82
N MET A 136 -9.04 -11.13 13.44
CA MET A 136 -8.05 -11.98 12.80
C MET A 136 -8.20 -13.44 13.20
N GLN A 137 -7.72 -14.33 12.33
CA GLN A 137 -7.65 -15.77 12.55
C GLN A 137 -6.22 -16.25 12.47
N GLN A 138 -5.86 -17.25 13.28
CA GLN A 138 -4.56 -17.93 13.27
C GLN A 138 -3.37 -16.95 13.30
N PHE A 139 -3.28 -16.15 14.35
CA PHE A 139 -2.21 -15.17 14.53
C PHE A 139 -1.49 -15.35 15.86
N ASP A 140 -0.20 -14.94 15.89
CA ASP A 140 0.69 -14.99 17.06
C ASP A 140 1.53 -13.72 17.24
N ARG A 141 1.45 -12.80 16.27
CA ARG A 141 2.33 -11.61 16.18
C ARG A 141 1.74 -10.35 16.79
N TYR A 142 0.44 -10.35 17.03
CA TYR A 142 -0.28 -9.21 17.59
C TYR A 142 -0.79 -9.53 18.98
N GLY A 143 -0.77 -8.55 19.89
CA GLY A 143 -1.53 -8.64 21.12
C GLY A 143 -3.03 -8.58 20.83
N SER A 144 -3.82 -9.33 21.56
CA SER A 144 -5.28 -9.28 21.43
C SER A 144 -5.89 -8.21 22.31
N VAL A 145 -7.06 -7.73 21.89
CA VAL A 145 -7.86 -6.74 22.61
C VAL A 145 -9.21 -7.37 22.98
N GLU A 146 -9.65 -7.17 24.21
CA GLU A 146 -10.98 -7.53 24.67
C GLU A 146 -11.86 -6.30 24.77
N ILE A 147 -13.14 -6.43 24.37
CA ILE A 147 -14.12 -5.36 24.45
C ILE A 147 -15.41 -5.87 25.08
N SER A 148 -16.12 -5.01 25.80
CA SER A 148 -17.48 -5.27 26.30
C SER A 148 -18.52 -5.14 25.16
N GLU A 149 -19.79 -5.49 25.49
CA GLU A 149 -20.93 -5.30 24.57
C GLU A 149 -21.15 -3.81 24.22
N GLU A 150 -20.78 -2.90 25.13
CA GLU A 150 -20.82 -1.46 24.93
C GLU A 150 -19.60 -0.91 24.20
N HIS A 151 -18.78 -1.78 23.61
CA HIS A 151 -17.54 -1.44 22.88
C HIS A 151 -16.43 -0.83 23.76
N ILE A 152 -16.46 -0.96 25.07
CA ILE A 152 -15.37 -0.51 25.95
C ILE A 152 -14.25 -1.51 25.89
N VAL A 153 -13.03 -1.05 25.68
CA VAL A 153 -11.82 -1.89 25.76
C VAL A 153 -11.58 -2.25 27.22
N THR A 154 -11.60 -3.55 27.51
CA THR A 154 -11.45 -4.09 28.88
C THR A 154 -10.06 -4.62 29.15
N ALA A 155 -9.38 -5.13 28.13
CA ALA A 155 -8.02 -5.66 28.28
C ALA A 155 -7.21 -5.59 27.00
N PHE A 156 -5.90 -5.46 27.17
CA PHE A 156 -4.89 -5.72 26.15
C PHE A 156 -4.05 -6.93 26.61
N ASN A 157 -4.01 -7.96 25.78
CA ASN A 157 -3.30 -9.19 26.09
C ASN A 157 -1.98 -9.28 25.34
N GLU A 158 -0.99 -9.88 25.94
CA GLU A 158 0.32 -10.12 25.31
C GLU A 158 0.20 -11.02 24.09
N LYS A 159 1.21 -10.95 23.21
CA LYS A 159 1.30 -11.75 21.99
C LYS A 159 1.35 -13.23 22.33
N LYS A 160 0.40 -13.98 21.80
CA LYS A 160 0.35 -15.44 21.85
C LYS A 160 -0.43 -15.96 20.64
N PHE A 161 -0.25 -17.23 20.32
CA PHE A 161 -1.07 -17.85 19.27
C PHE A 161 -2.54 -17.87 19.67
N LEU A 162 -3.39 -17.36 18.78
CA LEU A 162 -4.84 -17.40 18.91
C LEU A 162 -5.48 -17.90 17.61
N GLN A 163 -6.44 -18.82 17.75
CA GLN A 163 -7.22 -19.31 16.61
C GLN A 163 -8.13 -18.22 16.04
N ASN A 164 -8.72 -17.42 16.93
CA ASN A 164 -9.53 -16.25 16.58
C ASN A 164 -9.28 -15.18 17.64
N GLY A 165 -9.29 -13.91 17.24
CA GLY A 165 -9.14 -12.80 18.16
C GLY A 165 -9.33 -11.46 17.49
N ILE A 166 -9.26 -10.43 18.30
CA ILE A 166 -9.37 -9.04 17.87
C ILE A 166 -8.06 -8.37 18.19
N ILE A 167 -7.49 -7.65 17.24
CA ILE A 167 -6.22 -6.93 17.40
C ILE A 167 -6.42 -5.42 17.29
N ASN A 168 -5.51 -4.67 17.91
CA ASN A 168 -5.31 -3.24 17.66
C ASN A 168 -4.66 -3.06 16.29
N ALA A 169 -5.38 -2.41 15.37
CA ALA A 169 -4.94 -2.21 13.99
C ALA A 169 -4.09 -0.95 13.76
N GLY A 170 -3.70 -0.24 14.81
CA GLY A 170 -2.83 0.95 14.72
C GLY A 170 -3.52 2.20 14.16
N ILE A 171 -4.85 2.27 14.22
CA ILE A 171 -5.63 3.47 13.89
C ILE A 171 -6.41 3.90 15.13
N TYR A 172 -6.28 5.20 15.46
CA TYR A 172 -6.93 5.77 16.63
C TYR A 172 -7.65 7.08 16.29
N ALA A 173 -8.74 7.37 17.00
CA ALA A 173 -9.33 8.69 17.10
C ALA A 173 -9.11 9.19 18.54
N LEU A 174 -8.50 10.36 18.70
CA LEU A 174 -8.02 10.85 20.00
C LEU A 174 -8.51 12.26 20.25
N LYS A 175 -9.07 12.51 21.45
CA LYS A 175 -9.29 13.88 21.95
C LYS A 175 -7.97 14.51 22.38
N VAL A 176 -7.58 15.58 21.70
CA VAL A 176 -6.26 16.19 21.82
C VAL A 176 -6.05 16.84 23.19
N LYS A 177 -6.94 17.74 23.59
CA LYS A 177 -6.80 18.50 24.84
C LYS A 177 -6.74 17.63 26.10
N PRO A 178 -7.61 16.62 26.27
CA PRO A 178 -7.51 15.70 27.40
C PRO A 178 -6.20 14.93 27.42
N PHE A 179 -5.74 14.42 26.24
CA PHE A 179 -4.50 13.66 26.13
C PHE A 179 -3.28 14.52 26.50
N LEU A 180 -3.19 15.77 26.04
CA LEU A 180 -2.07 16.67 26.35
C LEU A 180 -1.96 17.04 27.85
N LYS A 181 -3.04 16.89 28.61
CA LYS A 181 -3.06 17.16 30.08
C LYS A 181 -2.45 16.05 30.92
N PHE A 182 -2.22 14.85 30.33
CA PHE A 182 -1.58 13.77 31.09
C PHE A 182 -0.10 14.08 31.31
N ASP A 183 0.35 13.77 32.52
CA ASP A 183 1.77 13.80 32.88
C ASP A 183 2.45 12.51 32.43
N PHE A 184 3.10 12.58 31.27
CA PHE A 184 3.85 11.47 30.70
C PHE A 184 5.36 11.70 30.83
N PRO A 185 6.16 10.63 30.99
CA PRO A 185 7.60 10.74 30.83
C PRO A 185 7.96 11.19 29.41
N ALA A 186 9.18 11.68 29.21
CA ALA A 186 9.64 12.16 27.91
C ALA A 186 9.62 11.06 26.83
N ILE A 187 9.88 9.81 27.22
CA ILE A 187 9.90 8.64 26.34
C ILE A 187 8.86 7.64 26.82
N PHE A 188 7.84 7.37 26.01
CA PHE A 188 6.81 6.40 26.38
C PHE A 188 6.09 5.77 25.18
N SER A 189 5.55 4.56 25.37
CA SER A 189 4.63 3.90 24.44
C SER A 189 3.21 4.37 24.68
N PHE A 190 2.53 4.75 23.61
CA PHE A 190 1.12 5.12 23.62
C PHE A 190 0.25 3.96 24.11
N GLU A 191 0.53 2.76 23.60
CA GLU A 191 -0.20 1.55 23.94
C GLU A 191 -0.08 1.24 25.44
N LYS A 192 1.15 1.15 25.97
CA LYS A 192 1.42 0.74 27.35
C LYS A 192 1.06 1.81 28.38
N MET A 193 1.37 3.07 28.10
CA MET A 193 1.24 4.14 29.10
C MET A 193 -0.07 4.88 29.03
N TYR A 194 -0.72 4.93 27.86
CA TYR A 194 -2.01 5.60 27.72
C TYR A 194 -3.15 4.61 27.54
N LEU A 195 -3.10 3.71 26.56
CA LEU A 195 -4.22 2.79 26.32
C LEU A 195 -4.40 1.79 27.45
N GLU A 196 -3.39 0.98 27.77
CA GLU A 196 -3.50 -0.08 28.79
C GLU A 196 -3.82 0.47 30.19
N LYS A 197 -3.20 1.59 30.59
CA LYS A 197 -3.44 2.18 31.92
C LYS A 197 -4.78 2.87 32.05
N ASN A 198 -5.41 3.26 30.95
CA ASN A 198 -6.64 4.05 30.96
C ASN A 198 -7.89 3.25 30.54
N THR A 199 -7.81 1.94 30.31
CA THR A 199 -8.95 1.11 29.97
C THR A 199 -10.10 1.25 30.96
N VAL A 200 -9.79 1.28 32.26
CA VAL A 200 -10.81 1.34 33.33
C VAL A 200 -11.28 2.78 33.61
N THR A 201 -10.41 3.77 33.56
CA THR A 201 -10.68 5.12 34.05
C THR A 201 -11.17 6.10 33.00
N HIS A 202 -10.73 5.93 31.75
CA HIS A 202 -10.98 6.91 30.66
C HIS A 202 -11.84 6.39 29.53
N LYS A 203 -12.43 5.20 29.70
CA LYS A 203 -13.30 4.57 28.68
C LYS A 203 -12.69 4.65 27.28
N ILE A 204 -11.69 3.83 27.05
CA ILE A 204 -11.17 3.59 25.72
C ILE A 204 -12.19 2.72 24.97
N TYR A 205 -12.62 3.14 23.79
CA TYR A 205 -13.61 2.41 23.01
C TYR A 205 -12.97 1.72 21.81
N GLY A 206 -13.45 0.52 21.47
CA GLY A 206 -12.99 -0.24 20.32
C GLY A 206 -14.11 -0.44 19.30
N LYS A 207 -13.85 -0.11 18.03
CA LYS A 207 -14.77 -0.41 16.93
C LYS A 207 -14.15 -1.44 15.99
N GLN A 208 -14.86 -2.58 15.84
CA GLN A 208 -14.44 -3.66 14.94
C GLN A 208 -14.76 -3.33 13.48
N PHE A 209 -13.82 -3.71 12.60
CA PHE A 209 -13.97 -3.66 11.15
C PHE A 209 -13.46 -4.98 10.55
N ALA A 210 -14.12 -5.43 9.50
CA ALA A 210 -13.77 -6.66 8.79
C ALA A 210 -12.91 -6.41 7.54
N ASP A 211 -12.75 -5.14 7.18
CA ASP A 211 -12.14 -4.70 5.92
C ASP A 211 -10.68 -5.11 5.76
N PHE A 212 -10.11 -4.85 4.59
CA PHE A 212 -8.72 -5.20 4.25
C PHE A 212 -7.73 -4.55 5.21
N PHE A 213 -6.81 -5.36 5.70
CA PHE A 213 -5.75 -4.96 6.62
C PHE A 213 -4.41 -5.55 6.19
N ILE A 214 -3.37 -4.74 6.18
CA ILE A 214 -2.00 -5.18 5.98
C ILE A 214 -1.01 -4.30 6.76
N ASP A 215 -0.03 -4.96 7.40
CA ASP A 215 1.11 -4.34 8.09
C ASP A 215 2.39 -4.86 7.45
N ILE A 216 3.15 -3.97 6.82
CA ILE A 216 4.40 -4.34 6.15
C ILE A 216 5.59 -4.49 7.11
N GLY A 217 5.32 -4.82 8.37
CA GLY A 217 6.32 -4.94 9.45
C GLY A 217 7.33 -6.05 9.30
N ILE A 218 7.02 -7.06 8.50
CA ILE A 218 7.85 -8.24 8.29
C ILE A 218 7.88 -8.62 6.80
N PRO A 219 8.91 -9.37 6.35
CA PRO A 219 9.06 -9.77 4.96
C PRO A 219 7.85 -10.47 4.35
N GLU A 220 7.24 -11.43 5.05
CA GLU A 220 6.11 -12.20 4.53
C GLU A 220 4.87 -11.34 4.26
N ASP A 221 4.59 -10.35 5.09
CA ASP A 221 3.47 -9.44 4.88
C ASP A 221 3.81 -8.35 3.87
N TYR A 222 5.07 -7.96 3.78
CA TYR A 222 5.56 -7.11 2.70
C TYR A 222 5.41 -7.77 1.33
N ASP A 223 5.71 -9.07 1.20
CA ASP A 223 5.48 -9.83 -0.03
C ASP A 223 3.99 -9.91 -0.39
N LYS A 224 3.12 -10.13 0.61
CA LYS A 224 1.66 -10.06 0.41
C LYS A 224 1.21 -8.68 -0.06
N ALA A 225 1.82 -7.61 0.47
CA ALA A 225 1.49 -6.25 0.08
C ALA A 225 1.78 -6.00 -1.41
N GLN A 226 2.86 -6.57 -1.98
CA GLN A 226 3.17 -6.44 -3.40
C GLN A 226 2.01 -6.90 -4.30
N ILE A 227 1.27 -7.92 -3.87
CA ILE A 227 0.17 -8.51 -4.64
C ILE A 227 -1.16 -7.83 -4.33
N GLN A 228 -1.43 -7.54 -3.06
CA GLN A 228 -2.75 -7.13 -2.59
C GLN A 228 -2.99 -5.61 -2.72
N MET A 229 -1.99 -4.78 -2.42
CA MET A 229 -2.15 -3.33 -2.45
C MET A 229 -2.53 -2.76 -3.83
N PRO A 230 -1.97 -3.24 -4.96
CA PRO A 230 -2.37 -2.75 -6.29
C PRO A 230 -3.85 -2.98 -6.60
N VAL A 231 -4.42 -4.11 -6.15
CA VAL A 231 -5.85 -4.42 -6.33
C VAL A 231 -6.71 -3.39 -5.58
N PHE A 232 -6.32 -3.09 -4.34
CA PHE A 232 -6.97 -2.05 -3.54
C PHE A 232 -6.81 -0.67 -4.15
N TYR A 233 -5.62 -0.34 -4.63
CA TYR A 233 -5.34 0.94 -5.26
C TYR A 233 -6.26 1.18 -6.47
N LYS A 234 -6.49 0.17 -7.31
CA LYS A 234 -7.43 0.27 -8.44
C LYS A 234 -8.87 0.54 -7.99
N LYS A 235 -9.30 -0.02 -6.87
CA LYS A 235 -10.65 0.18 -6.31
C LYS A 235 -10.88 1.63 -5.86
N TYR A 236 -9.89 2.24 -5.21
CA TYR A 236 -10.01 3.60 -4.63
C TYR A 236 -9.53 4.71 -5.57
N PHE A 237 -8.75 4.34 -6.57
CA PHE A 237 -8.20 5.27 -7.57
C PHE A 237 -8.54 4.77 -8.98
N PRO A 238 -9.84 4.66 -9.31
CA PRO A 238 -10.18 4.60 -10.71
C PRO A 238 -9.47 5.81 -11.32
N LYS A 239 -8.64 5.56 -12.34
CA LYS A 239 -7.84 6.60 -12.98
C LYS A 239 -8.69 7.86 -13.08
N LEU A 240 -8.26 8.97 -12.48
CA LEU A 240 -8.77 10.33 -12.73
C LEU A 240 -8.36 10.75 -14.17
N SER A 241 -8.34 9.81 -15.10
CA SER A 241 -8.19 10.09 -16.49
C SER A 241 -9.57 10.42 -17.05
N LYS A 242 -9.66 11.51 -17.74
CA LYS A 242 -10.65 11.60 -18.83
C LYS A 242 -10.48 10.30 -19.60
N SER A 243 -11.45 9.37 -19.49
CA SER A 243 -11.39 8.09 -20.18
C SER A 243 -11.11 8.39 -21.63
N SER A 244 -9.94 8.08 -22.11
CA SER A 244 -9.60 8.22 -23.53
C SER A 244 -10.35 7.18 -24.33
N GLY A 245 -10.76 6.11 -23.67
CA GLY A 245 -11.31 4.90 -24.24
C GLY A 245 -10.26 4.08 -24.99
N TYR A 246 -8.98 4.48 -24.97
CA TYR A 246 -7.92 3.80 -25.70
C TYR A 246 -7.22 2.74 -24.84
N THR A 247 -6.91 1.61 -25.47
CA THR A 247 -6.14 0.49 -24.87
C THR A 247 -4.87 0.26 -25.67
N LEU A 248 -3.76 0.03 -24.96
CA LEU A 248 -2.47 -0.30 -25.55
C LEU A 248 -2.09 -1.74 -25.21
N PHE A 249 -1.77 -2.51 -26.24
CA PHE A 249 -1.16 -3.83 -26.12
C PHE A 249 0.29 -3.72 -26.59
N LEU A 250 1.22 -4.18 -25.78
CA LEU A 250 2.66 -4.17 -26.06
C LEU A 250 3.17 -5.59 -26.14
N ASP A 251 3.98 -5.90 -27.14
CA ASP A 251 4.84 -7.08 -27.06
C ASP A 251 5.94 -6.88 -26.02
N ARG A 252 6.52 -7.96 -25.53
CA ARG A 252 7.60 -7.93 -24.58
C ARG A 252 8.95 -7.93 -25.29
N ASP A 253 9.28 -9.07 -25.86
CA ASP A 253 10.59 -9.30 -26.51
C ASP A 253 10.63 -8.52 -27.84
N GLY A 254 11.70 -7.75 -28.05
CA GLY A 254 11.85 -6.89 -29.22
C GLY A 254 11.10 -5.54 -29.15
N VAL A 255 10.28 -5.30 -28.10
CA VAL A 255 9.56 -4.03 -27.88
C VAL A 255 9.90 -3.41 -26.53
N ILE A 256 9.75 -4.14 -25.44
CA ILE A 256 10.07 -3.66 -24.10
C ILE A 256 11.52 -3.98 -23.75
N ASN A 257 11.98 -5.16 -24.08
CA ASN A 257 13.33 -5.62 -23.83
C ASN A 257 14.01 -6.14 -25.09
N HIS A 258 15.33 -6.13 -25.06
CA HIS A 258 16.12 -6.75 -26.10
C HIS A 258 15.81 -8.24 -26.18
N GLU A 259 15.49 -8.73 -27.38
CA GLU A 259 15.29 -10.15 -27.62
C GLU A 259 16.63 -10.91 -27.73
N GLN A 260 16.63 -12.17 -27.39
CA GLN A 260 17.75 -13.07 -27.70
C GLN A 260 17.52 -13.74 -29.05
N LYS A 261 18.37 -13.44 -30.04
CA LYS A 261 18.21 -13.89 -31.44
C LYS A 261 18.08 -15.40 -31.61
N ASP A 262 18.78 -16.19 -30.79
CA ASP A 262 18.83 -17.65 -30.89
C ASP A 262 18.49 -18.33 -29.55
N GLY A 263 17.66 -17.68 -28.69
CA GLY A 263 17.39 -18.20 -27.36
C GLY A 263 16.18 -17.60 -26.68
N TYR A 264 16.13 -17.78 -25.38
CA TYR A 264 15.08 -17.25 -24.51
C TYR A 264 15.72 -16.50 -23.35
N ILE A 265 15.01 -15.53 -22.79
CA ILE A 265 15.37 -14.91 -21.53
C ILE A 265 14.86 -15.83 -20.43
N ASN A 266 15.78 -16.51 -19.74
CA ASN A 266 15.47 -17.50 -18.73
C ASN A 266 15.53 -16.94 -17.31
N HIS A 267 16.32 -15.87 -17.10
CA HIS A 267 16.49 -15.25 -15.78
C HIS A 267 16.43 -13.75 -15.86
N TRP A 268 16.04 -13.11 -14.74
CA TRP A 268 15.91 -11.65 -14.67
C TRP A 268 17.21 -10.89 -15.00
N ASN A 269 18.37 -11.41 -14.67
CA ASN A 269 19.67 -10.79 -14.98
C ASN A 269 19.98 -10.71 -16.48
N GLU A 270 19.28 -11.48 -17.32
CA GLU A 270 19.38 -11.45 -18.79
C GLU A 270 18.43 -10.43 -19.40
N PHE A 271 17.44 -9.96 -18.63
CA PHE A 271 16.43 -9.01 -19.10
C PHE A 271 17.01 -7.61 -19.17
N LYS A 272 17.02 -7.00 -20.36
CA LYS A 272 17.49 -5.64 -20.58
C LYS A 272 16.44 -4.80 -21.30
N PHE A 273 15.96 -3.78 -20.64
CA PHE A 273 15.05 -2.81 -21.28
C PHE A 273 15.73 -2.13 -22.47
N TYR A 274 14.94 -1.79 -23.48
CA TYR A 274 15.41 -0.83 -24.50
C TYR A 274 15.56 0.56 -23.89
N ASP A 275 16.51 1.33 -24.44
CA ASP A 275 16.70 2.71 -24.04
C ASP A 275 15.42 3.53 -24.33
N GLY A 276 14.98 4.32 -23.35
CA GLY A 276 13.79 5.16 -23.46
C GLY A 276 12.44 4.45 -23.30
N VAL A 277 12.39 3.12 -23.19
CA VAL A 277 11.10 2.40 -23.08
C VAL A 277 10.36 2.73 -21.79
N LEU A 278 11.07 2.90 -20.68
CA LEU A 278 10.46 3.27 -19.40
C LEU A 278 9.80 4.65 -19.47
N GLU A 279 10.48 5.61 -20.08
CA GLU A 279 9.95 6.94 -20.38
C GLU A 279 8.71 6.88 -21.29
N ALA A 280 8.78 6.07 -22.35
CA ALA A 280 7.67 5.90 -23.28
C ALA A 280 6.43 5.32 -22.55
N ILE A 281 6.61 4.27 -21.74
CA ILE A 281 5.48 3.67 -21.01
C ILE A 281 4.92 4.64 -19.96
N LYS A 282 5.74 5.47 -19.32
CA LYS A 282 5.27 6.56 -18.44
C LYS A 282 4.37 7.55 -19.20
N ILE A 283 4.75 7.95 -20.40
CA ILE A 283 3.94 8.83 -21.27
C ILE A 283 2.63 8.09 -21.66
N PHE A 284 2.71 6.82 -22.01
CA PHE A 284 1.53 6.03 -22.40
C PHE A 284 0.56 5.83 -21.22
N ALA A 285 1.09 5.68 -19.99
CA ALA A 285 0.26 5.57 -18.79
C ALA A 285 -0.66 6.80 -18.56
N ALA A 286 -0.26 7.97 -19.07
CA ALA A 286 -1.08 9.18 -19.02
C ALA A 286 -2.11 9.27 -20.19
N LYS A 287 -1.97 8.48 -21.26
CA LYS A 287 -2.76 8.58 -22.49
C LYS A 287 -3.71 7.42 -22.70
N PHE A 288 -3.36 6.23 -22.26
CA PHE A 288 -4.15 5.02 -22.43
C PHE A 288 -4.86 4.64 -21.11
N ASP A 289 -6.10 4.20 -21.22
CA ASP A 289 -6.87 3.74 -20.06
C ASP A 289 -6.35 2.41 -19.55
N HIS A 290 -5.92 1.55 -20.48
CA HIS A 290 -5.32 0.24 -20.17
C HIS A 290 -4.04 0.02 -20.98
N ILE A 291 -3.05 -0.59 -20.33
CA ILE A 291 -1.81 -1.05 -20.97
C ILE A 291 -1.60 -2.50 -20.59
N PHE A 292 -1.59 -3.37 -21.59
CA PHE A 292 -1.34 -4.80 -21.43
C PHE A 292 -0.07 -5.21 -22.15
N ILE A 293 0.63 -6.19 -21.57
CA ILE A 293 1.70 -6.89 -22.27
C ILE A 293 1.13 -8.20 -22.81
N VAL A 294 1.39 -8.51 -24.09
CA VAL A 294 0.98 -9.74 -24.76
C VAL A 294 2.19 -10.37 -25.45
N THR A 295 2.64 -11.52 -24.97
CA THR A 295 3.93 -12.10 -25.38
C THR A 295 3.84 -13.59 -25.63
N ASN A 296 4.56 -14.06 -26.69
CA ASN A 296 4.72 -15.49 -26.97
C ASN A 296 5.95 -16.03 -26.19
N GLN A 297 5.75 -17.06 -25.37
CA GLN A 297 6.78 -17.61 -24.49
C GLN A 297 6.94 -19.12 -24.72
N ARG A 298 7.32 -19.48 -25.96
CA ARG A 298 7.56 -20.88 -26.38
C ARG A 298 8.59 -21.63 -25.53
N GLY A 299 9.54 -20.92 -24.94
CA GLY A 299 10.58 -21.52 -24.10
C GLY A 299 10.00 -22.35 -22.97
N VAL A 300 8.89 -21.92 -22.38
CA VAL A 300 8.19 -22.68 -21.34
C VAL A 300 7.57 -23.95 -21.89
N GLY A 301 6.82 -23.85 -23.00
CA GLY A 301 6.20 -25.03 -23.62
C GLY A 301 7.21 -26.09 -24.12
N ARG A 302 8.43 -25.65 -24.44
CA ARG A 302 9.55 -26.52 -24.82
C ARG A 302 10.34 -27.04 -23.63
N GLY A 303 10.01 -26.65 -22.39
CA GLY A 303 10.77 -27.04 -21.20
C GLY A 303 12.17 -26.42 -21.09
N ILE A 304 12.45 -25.33 -21.87
CA ILE A 304 13.74 -24.62 -21.85
C ILE A 304 13.74 -23.54 -20.78
N THR A 305 12.61 -22.85 -20.61
CA THR A 305 12.41 -21.81 -19.59
C THR A 305 11.53 -22.35 -18.48
N ASN A 306 11.90 -22.14 -17.23
CA ASN A 306 11.04 -22.47 -16.09
C ASN A 306 9.90 -21.46 -15.98
N GLU A 307 8.68 -21.91 -15.73
CA GLU A 307 7.51 -21.03 -15.64
C GLU A 307 7.57 -20.08 -14.43
N GLU A 308 8.15 -20.52 -13.31
CA GLU A 308 8.32 -19.67 -12.12
C GLU A 308 9.36 -18.56 -12.39
N ASP A 309 10.43 -18.85 -13.12
CA ASP A 309 11.40 -17.85 -13.56
C ASP A 309 10.74 -16.84 -14.53
N LEU A 310 9.91 -17.31 -15.45
CA LEU A 310 9.14 -16.43 -16.33
C LEU A 310 8.21 -15.49 -15.54
N LYS A 311 7.49 -15.99 -14.55
CA LYS A 311 6.64 -15.19 -13.66
C LYS A 311 7.46 -14.16 -12.88
N LEU A 312 8.66 -14.54 -12.43
CA LEU A 312 9.58 -13.62 -11.76
C LEU A 312 10.06 -12.51 -12.70
N ILE A 313 10.42 -12.85 -13.94
CA ILE A 313 10.79 -11.88 -14.98
C ILE A 313 9.64 -10.89 -15.21
N HIS A 314 8.42 -11.38 -15.41
CA HIS A 314 7.25 -10.52 -15.64
C HIS A 314 6.93 -9.62 -14.46
N ARG A 315 7.08 -10.12 -13.24
CA ARG A 315 6.90 -9.33 -12.02
C ARG A 315 7.92 -8.20 -11.94
N ASN A 316 9.22 -8.53 -12.04
CA ASN A 316 10.30 -7.55 -11.93
C ASN A 316 10.23 -6.50 -13.05
N MET A 317 9.86 -6.91 -14.27
CA MET A 317 9.61 -6.00 -15.40
C MET A 317 8.47 -5.02 -15.06
N ALA A 318 7.32 -5.53 -14.61
CA ALA A 318 6.19 -4.68 -14.26
C ALA A 318 6.52 -3.74 -13.10
N GLU A 319 7.23 -4.20 -12.09
CA GLU A 319 7.70 -3.39 -10.95
C GLU A 319 8.64 -2.27 -11.42
N THR A 320 9.60 -2.58 -12.30
CA THR A 320 10.53 -1.57 -12.85
C THR A 320 9.78 -0.49 -13.63
N ILE A 321 8.81 -0.89 -14.47
CA ILE A 321 7.97 0.03 -15.24
C ILE A 321 7.15 0.94 -14.30
N ILE A 322 6.57 0.37 -13.26
CA ILE A 322 5.78 1.11 -12.27
C ILE A 322 6.67 2.07 -11.47
N CYS A 323 7.88 1.64 -11.07
CA CYS A 323 8.86 2.48 -10.39
C CYS A 323 9.27 3.68 -11.24
N ALA A 324 9.34 3.52 -12.56
CA ALA A 324 9.62 4.60 -13.48
C ALA A 324 8.42 5.55 -13.74
N GLY A 325 7.28 5.31 -13.07
CA GLY A 325 6.05 6.10 -13.23
C GLY A 325 5.14 5.65 -14.36
N GLY A 326 5.42 4.49 -14.97
CA GLY A 326 4.53 3.83 -15.93
C GLY A 326 3.40 3.05 -15.26
N ASN A 327 2.61 2.35 -16.07
CA ASN A 327 1.58 1.43 -15.60
C ASN A 327 1.44 0.24 -16.56
N ILE A 328 1.26 -0.94 -15.98
CA ILE A 328 0.87 -2.16 -16.69
C ILE A 328 -0.30 -2.78 -15.94
N ASP A 329 -1.42 -2.96 -16.64
CA ASP A 329 -2.62 -3.56 -16.01
C ASP A 329 -2.49 -5.06 -15.84
N LYS A 330 -1.95 -5.75 -16.87
CA LYS A 330 -1.70 -7.19 -16.80
C LYS A 330 -0.72 -7.64 -17.90
N VAL A 331 -0.03 -8.76 -17.64
CA VAL A 331 0.77 -9.49 -18.62
C VAL A 331 0.02 -10.76 -19.02
N TYR A 332 -0.24 -10.93 -20.30
CA TYR A 332 -0.75 -12.16 -20.91
C TYR A 332 0.37 -12.82 -21.69
N TYR A 333 0.54 -14.11 -21.51
CA TYR A 333 1.58 -14.86 -22.22
C TYR A 333 1.03 -16.20 -22.72
N CYS A 334 1.56 -16.65 -23.86
CA CYS A 334 1.21 -17.91 -24.49
C CYS A 334 2.44 -18.81 -24.48
N THR A 335 2.33 -19.97 -23.83
CA THR A 335 3.39 -20.99 -23.77
C THR A 335 3.25 -22.05 -24.87
N ASP A 336 2.16 -22.03 -25.64
CA ASP A 336 1.86 -23.03 -26.65
C ASP A 336 2.93 -23.04 -27.76
N ILE A 337 3.30 -24.25 -28.17
CA ILE A 337 4.32 -24.48 -29.19
C ILE A 337 3.70 -24.35 -30.58
N GLU A 338 2.47 -24.78 -30.74
CA GLU A 338 1.75 -24.83 -32.02
C GLU A 338 1.36 -23.45 -32.53
N ASP A 339 1.66 -23.16 -33.78
CA ASP A 339 1.31 -21.89 -34.40
C ASP A 339 -0.21 -21.71 -34.59
N SER A 340 -0.97 -22.80 -34.61
CA SER A 340 -2.43 -22.81 -34.67
C SER A 340 -3.12 -22.43 -33.37
N SER A 341 -2.40 -22.34 -32.24
CA SER A 341 -3.00 -21.98 -30.94
C SER A 341 -3.70 -20.62 -31.02
N PRO A 342 -4.96 -20.52 -30.60
CA PRO A 342 -5.71 -19.26 -30.60
C PRO A 342 -5.07 -18.19 -29.72
N ASN A 343 -4.29 -18.55 -28.69
CA ASN A 343 -3.63 -17.60 -27.78
C ASN A 343 -2.27 -17.12 -28.31
N ARG A 344 -1.73 -17.81 -29.31
CA ARG A 344 -0.42 -17.46 -29.84
C ARG A 344 -0.52 -16.36 -30.89
N LYS A 345 0.22 -15.25 -30.70
CA LYS A 345 0.35 -14.20 -31.71
C LYS A 345 0.90 -14.80 -33.04
N PRO A 346 0.33 -14.41 -34.21
CA PRO A 346 -0.55 -13.28 -34.44
C PRO A 346 -2.05 -13.51 -34.13
N ASN A 347 -2.43 -14.69 -33.61
CA ASN A 347 -3.81 -14.91 -33.19
C ASN A 347 -4.20 -14.02 -32.01
N THR A 348 -5.49 -13.71 -31.88
CA THR A 348 -6.02 -12.67 -31.02
C THR A 348 -6.44 -13.15 -29.62
N GLY A 349 -6.23 -14.41 -29.26
CA GLY A 349 -6.76 -15.03 -28.04
C GLY A 349 -6.36 -14.31 -26.76
N MET A 350 -5.11 -13.87 -26.63
CA MET A 350 -4.69 -13.09 -25.46
C MET A 350 -5.41 -11.74 -25.36
N ALA A 351 -5.65 -11.06 -26.48
CA ALA A 351 -6.41 -9.81 -26.50
C ALA A 351 -7.90 -10.03 -26.18
N LEU A 352 -8.48 -11.13 -26.66
CA LEU A 352 -9.85 -11.53 -26.32
C LEU A 352 -10.00 -11.89 -24.85
N GLN A 353 -8.99 -12.54 -24.26
CA GLN A 353 -8.94 -12.80 -22.84
C GLN A 353 -8.90 -11.48 -22.03
N ALA A 354 -8.07 -10.53 -22.45
CA ALA A 354 -8.02 -9.20 -21.84
C ALA A 354 -9.41 -8.52 -21.90
N LYS A 355 -10.10 -8.55 -23.05
CA LYS A 355 -11.44 -7.99 -23.18
C LYS A 355 -12.48 -8.67 -22.28
N LYS A 356 -12.39 -9.98 -22.09
CA LYS A 356 -13.30 -10.70 -21.18
C LYS A 356 -13.10 -10.28 -19.71
N GLU A 357 -11.87 -10.00 -19.31
CA GLU A 357 -11.53 -9.58 -17.95
C GLU A 357 -11.73 -8.07 -17.72
N PHE A 358 -11.63 -7.28 -18.79
CA PHE A 358 -11.77 -5.82 -18.81
C PHE A 358 -12.80 -5.44 -19.88
N GLU A 359 -14.08 -5.53 -19.51
CA GLU A 359 -15.22 -5.38 -20.45
C GLU A 359 -15.25 -4.04 -21.20
N GLN A 360 -14.65 -2.98 -20.61
CA GLN A 360 -14.56 -1.64 -21.18
C GLN A 360 -13.59 -1.52 -22.38
N ILE A 361 -12.78 -2.54 -22.68
CA ILE A 361 -11.87 -2.51 -23.84
C ILE A 361 -12.69 -2.41 -25.13
N ASP A 362 -12.40 -1.40 -25.96
CA ASP A 362 -12.91 -1.27 -27.33
C ASP A 362 -11.75 -1.51 -28.32
N PHE A 363 -11.80 -2.61 -29.06
CA PHE A 363 -10.75 -2.91 -30.05
C PHE A 363 -10.63 -1.89 -31.17
N LYS A 364 -11.70 -1.11 -31.47
CA LYS A 364 -11.63 0.00 -32.43
C LYS A 364 -10.79 1.18 -31.92
N LYS A 365 -10.60 1.23 -30.60
CA LYS A 365 -9.77 2.21 -29.91
C LYS A 365 -8.55 1.57 -29.28
N SER A 366 -8.11 0.42 -29.76
CA SER A 366 -6.95 -0.29 -29.26
C SER A 366 -5.78 -0.22 -30.23
N VAL A 367 -4.59 -0.14 -29.69
CA VAL A 367 -3.33 -0.10 -30.44
C VAL A 367 -2.49 -1.31 -30.01
N MET A 368 -1.93 -2.02 -30.98
CA MET A 368 -0.94 -3.07 -30.74
C MET A 368 0.43 -2.61 -31.25
N VAL A 369 1.45 -2.74 -30.40
CA VAL A 369 2.85 -2.50 -30.76
C VAL A 369 3.58 -3.84 -30.62
N GLY A 370 4.16 -4.30 -31.72
CA GLY A 370 4.90 -5.56 -31.80
C GLY A 370 5.93 -5.49 -32.95
N ASN A 371 6.91 -6.39 -32.93
CA ASN A 371 7.89 -6.59 -34.00
C ASN A 371 7.42 -7.72 -34.93
#